data_74038290229d5a297d6598a27a9ca8bd
#
_entry.id   74038290229d5a297d6598a27a9ca8bd
#
_cell.length_a   1.000
_cell.length_b   1.000
_cell.length_c   1.000
_cell.angle_alpha   90.00
_cell.angle_beta   90.00
_cell.angle_gamma   90.00
#
_symmetry.space_group_name_H-M   'P 1'
#
loop_
_entity.id
_entity.type
_entity.pdbx_description
1 polymer ?
#
loop_
_entity_poly.entity_id
_entity_poly.type
_entity_poly.pdbx_seq_one_letter_code
_entity_poly.pdbx_strand_id
1 'polypeptide(L)'
;FYRQSDIPEIPLLCWMFDCVMSKGLLNRAHAYKAAVDAATAAGRDPDADVSMGLFSYPVLMAADILMFNADEVPVGHDQLQHLEMARDAASRFNNLYCSPDKPFFVMPQATGGSALEVLPGLDGRKMSKSYNNVIPLFEGGRAALDAAIARIVTDSRLPGEPKDPDSSSLTVIYNAFATPSEQIAFLSLIHISEPTRPISIS
;
A
#
# COMPACT_ATOMS: atom_id res chain seq x y z
N PHE A 1 -6.44 -5.00 17.86
CA PHE A 1 -6.60 -5.80 16.65
C PHE A 1 -7.89 -6.60 16.73
N TYR A 2 -8.66 -6.66 15.64
CA TYR A 2 -9.90 -7.44 15.51
C TYR A 2 -9.96 -8.07 14.11
N ARG A 3 -10.78 -9.08 13.93
CA ARG A 3 -11.12 -9.59 12.60
C ARG A 3 -12.39 -8.89 12.13
N GLN A 4 -12.45 -8.50 10.86
CA GLN A 4 -13.63 -7.85 10.26
C GLN A 4 -14.90 -8.69 10.51
N SER A 5 -14.79 -10.03 10.44
CA SER A 5 -15.90 -10.96 10.69
C SER A 5 -16.44 -10.96 12.14
N ASP A 6 -15.71 -10.37 13.08
CA ASP A 6 -16.15 -10.28 14.48
C ASP A 6 -17.09 -9.08 14.71
N ILE A 7 -17.25 -8.22 13.70
CA ILE A 7 -18.10 -7.02 13.72
C ILE A 7 -19.18 -7.18 12.64
N PRO A 8 -20.31 -7.79 12.94
CA PRO A 8 -21.37 -8.09 11.96
C PRO A 8 -22.03 -6.82 11.39
N GLU A 9 -21.84 -5.67 12.03
CA GLU A 9 -22.34 -4.38 11.57
C GLU A 9 -21.57 -3.83 10.35
N ILE A 10 -20.32 -4.24 10.14
CA ILE A 10 -19.52 -3.76 8.98
C ILE A 10 -20.17 -4.14 7.64
N PRO A 11 -20.52 -5.42 7.37
CA PRO A 11 -21.22 -5.75 6.13
C PRO A 11 -22.60 -5.10 6.02
N LEU A 12 -23.30 -4.88 7.14
CA LEU A 12 -24.57 -4.14 7.13
C LEU A 12 -24.35 -2.67 6.72
N LEU A 13 -23.34 -2.01 7.27
CA LEU A 13 -22.98 -0.64 6.90
C LEU A 13 -22.52 -0.57 5.43
N CYS A 14 -21.77 -1.57 4.96
CA CYS A 14 -21.38 -1.69 3.56
C CYS A 14 -22.62 -1.70 2.65
N TRP A 15 -23.63 -2.50 2.97
CA TRP A 15 -24.90 -2.53 2.23
C TRP A 15 -25.60 -1.16 2.25
N MET A 16 -25.62 -0.47 3.41
CA MET A 16 -26.19 0.88 3.49
C MET A 16 -25.46 1.87 2.57
N PHE A 17 -24.13 1.78 2.50
CA PHE A 17 -23.35 2.61 1.59
C PHE A 17 -23.57 2.25 0.13
N ASP A 18 -23.71 0.97 -0.22
CA ASP A 18 -24.07 0.53 -1.56
C ASP A 18 -25.40 1.14 -2.03
N CYS A 19 -26.35 1.38 -1.11
CA CYS A 19 -27.61 2.03 -1.40
C CYS A 19 -27.50 3.54 -1.65
N VAL A 20 -26.46 4.21 -1.16
CA VAL A 20 -26.29 5.67 -1.29
C VAL A 20 -25.18 6.08 -2.25
N MET A 21 -24.21 5.21 -2.50
CA MET A 21 -23.13 5.48 -3.44
C MET A 21 -23.55 5.24 -4.88
N SER A 22 -23.17 6.12 -5.78
CA SER A 22 -23.53 5.93 -7.19
C SER A 22 -22.56 5.00 -7.91
N LYS A 23 -23.08 4.18 -8.84
CA LYS A 23 -22.25 3.36 -9.73
C LYS A 23 -21.17 4.19 -10.45
N GLY A 24 -21.50 5.42 -10.87
CA GLY A 24 -20.56 6.33 -11.53
C GLY A 24 -19.34 6.70 -10.67
N LEU A 25 -19.50 6.75 -9.34
CA LEU A 25 -18.37 6.92 -8.42
C LEU A 25 -17.48 5.67 -8.40
N LEU A 26 -18.09 4.49 -8.26
CA LEU A 26 -17.37 3.21 -8.21
C LEU A 26 -16.67 2.90 -9.54
N ASN A 27 -17.23 3.31 -10.67
CA ASN A 27 -16.58 3.18 -11.99
C ASN A 27 -15.22 3.90 -12.07
N ARG A 28 -14.92 4.82 -11.14
CA ARG A 28 -13.64 5.54 -11.10
C ARG A 28 -12.57 4.79 -10.31
N ALA A 29 -12.92 3.72 -9.59
CA ALA A 29 -11.97 2.91 -8.82
C ALA A 29 -10.87 2.34 -9.72
N HIS A 30 -9.63 2.45 -9.28
CA HIS A 30 -8.46 2.04 -10.08
C HIS A 30 -8.52 0.56 -10.46
N ALA A 31 -8.91 -0.32 -9.52
CA ALA A 31 -8.99 -1.75 -9.79
C ALA A 31 -10.07 -2.10 -10.83
N TYR A 32 -11.24 -1.44 -10.76
CA TYR A 32 -12.29 -1.60 -11.78
C TYR A 32 -11.79 -1.16 -13.15
N LYS A 33 -11.20 0.04 -13.25
CA LYS A 33 -10.64 0.53 -14.52
C LYS A 33 -9.58 -0.40 -15.09
N ALA A 34 -8.65 -0.86 -14.26
CA ALA A 34 -7.60 -1.78 -14.70
C ALA A 34 -8.16 -3.10 -15.23
N ALA A 35 -9.22 -3.65 -14.62
CA ALA A 35 -9.89 -4.84 -15.11
C ALA A 35 -10.60 -4.60 -16.45
N VAL A 36 -11.33 -3.48 -16.58
CA VAL A 36 -12.00 -3.06 -17.82
C VAL A 36 -10.99 -2.85 -18.95
N ASP A 37 -9.89 -2.15 -18.69
CA ASP A 37 -8.85 -1.89 -19.67
C ASP A 37 -8.20 -3.19 -20.16
N ALA A 38 -7.90 -4.11 -19.24
CA ALA A 38 -7.33 -5.42 -19.57
C ALA A 38 -8.29 -6.29 -20.40
N ALA A 39 -9.57 -6.34 -20.07
CA ALA A 39 -10.58 -7.07 -20.83
C ALA A 39 -10.75 -6.47 -22.23
N THR A 40 -10.84 -5.15 -22.31
CA THR A 40 -10.97 -4.42 -23.59
C THR A 40 -9.76 -4.65 -24.50
N ALA A 41 -8.55 -4.57 -23.94
CA ALA A 41 -7.31 -4.82 -24.68
C ALA A 41 -7.22 -6.27 -25.20
N ALA A 42 -7.86 -7.22 -24.50
CA ALA A 42 -7.99 -8.61 -24.93
C ALA A 42 -9.17 -8.86 -25.89
N GLY A 43 -9.89 -7.82 -26.32
CA GLY A 43 -11.05 -7.93 -27.21
C GLY A 43 -12.28 -8.62 -26.56
N ARG A 44 -12.36 -8.61 -25.22
CA ARG A 44 -13.45 -9.19 -24.44
C ARG A 44 -14.43 -8.10 -23.96
N ASP A 45 -15.58 -8.54 -23.46
CA ASP A 45 -16.52 -7.63 -22.81
C ASP A 45 -15.81 -6.88 -21.66
N PRO A 46 -15.97 -5.55 -21.53
CA PRO A 46 -15.32 -4.74 -20.51
C PRO A 46 -15.53 -5.26 -19.08
N ASP A 47 -16.69 -5.81 -18.79
CA ASP A 47 -17.05 -6.31 -17.45
C ASP A 47 -16.83 -7.84 -17.29
N ALA A 48 -16.27 -8.53 -18.29
CA ALA A 48 -16.13 -10.00 -18.30
C ALA A 48 -15.39 -10.56 -17.06
N ASP A 49 -14.39 -9.82 -16.56
CA ASP A 49 -13.58 -10.25 -15.43
C ASP A 49 -13.91 -9.49 -14.14
N VAL A 50 -14.97 -8.69 -14.13
CA VAL A 50 -15.38 -7.87 -12.99
C VAL A 50 -16.40 -8.60 -12.14
N SER A 51 -15.97 -9.14 -11.01
CA SER A 51 -16.92 -9.64 -10.00
C SER A 51 -17.55 -8.48 -9.23
N MET A 52 -18.74 -8.70 -8.63
CA MET A 52 -19.33 -7.70 -7.72
C MET A 52 -18.41 -7.37 -6.55
N GLY A 53 -17.64 -8.34 -6.06
CA GLY A 53 -16.64 -8.10 -5.02
C GLY A 53 -15.52 -7.15 -5.47
N LEU A 54 -15.00 -7.31 -6.70
CA LEU A 54 -14.02 -6.39 -7.27
C LEU A 54 -14.61 -4.99 -7.48
N PHE A 55 -15.87 -4.90 -7.84
CA PHE A 55 -16.55 -3.62 -8.06
C PHE A 55 -16.86 -2.88 -6.77
N SER A 56 -17.31 -3.62 -5.73
CA SER A 56 -17.84 -3.01 -4.49
C SER A 56 -16.87 -3.04 -3.29
N TYR A 57 -15.68 -3.70 -3.38
CA TYR A 57 -14.76 -3.69 -2.23
C TYR A 57 -14.38 -2.28 -1.72
N PRO A 58 -14.34 -1.20 -2.54
CA PRO A 58 -14.09 0.15 -2.00
C PRO A 58 -15.18 0.61 -1.03
N VAL A 59 -16.42 0.11 -1.21
CA VAL A 59 -17.53 0.40 -0.30
C VAL A 59 -17.34 -0.33 1.03
N LEU A 60 -16.88 -1.59 0.97
CA LEU A 60 -16.54 -2.34 2.19
C LEU A 60 -15.38 -1.67 2.96
N MET A 61 -14.36 -1.21 2.26
CA MET A 61 -13.27 -0.44 2.88
C MET A 61 -13.76 0.87 3.50
N ALA A 62 -14.69 1.56 2.84
CA ALA A 62 -15.34 2.73 3.43
C ALA A 62 -16.09 2.39 4.72
N ALA A 63 -16.79 1.24 4.75
CA ALA A 63 -17.44 0.76 5.95
C ALA A 63 -16.45 0.44 7.07
N ASP A 64 -15.31 -0.21 6.77
CA ASP A 64 -14.24 -0.49 7.74
C ASP A 64 -13.70 0.79 8.39
N ILE A 65 -13.52 1.85 7.61
CA ILE A 65 -13.01 3.15 8.08
C ILE A 65 -14.07 3.89 8.91
N LEU A 66 -15.30 3.98 8.38
CA LEU A 66 -16.35 4.83 8.94
C LEU A 66 -17.07 4.19 10.13
N MET A 67 -17.01 2.86 10.27
CA MET A 67 -17.61 2.16 11.41
C MET A 67 -17.11 2.69 12.76
N PHE A 68 -15.86 3.13 12.81
CA PHE A 68 -15.22 3.64 14.03
C PHE A 68 -15.12 5.17 14.06
N ASN A 69 -15.71 5.87 13.09
CA ASN A 69 -15.60 7.33 12.96
C ASN A 69 -14.14 7.82 13.09
N ALA A 70 -13.22 7.15 12.41
CA ALA A 70 -11.81 7.48 12.47
C ALA A 70 -11.54 8.89 11.90
N ASP A 71 -10.89 9.75 12.69
CA ASP A 71 -10.47 11.09 12.25
C ASP A 71 -9.28 10.99 11.30
N GLU A 72 -8.35 10.08 11.60
CA GLU A 72 -7.10 9.89 10.87
C GLU A 72 -6.93 8.43 10.44
N VAL A 73 -6.54 8.24 9.18
CA VAL A 73 -6.32 6.91 8.61
C VAL A 73 -4.94 6.88 7.96
N PRO A 74 -3.99 6.11 8.51
CA PRO A 74 -2.68 5.94 7.89
C PRO A 74 -2.80 5.08 6.64
N VAL A 75 -2.54 5.68 5.48
CA VAL A 75 -2.65 5.03 4.18
C VAL A 75 -1.45 5.31 3.31
N GLY A 76 -1.03 4.33 2.51
CA GLY A 76 -0.10 4.54 1.41
C GLY A 76 -0.73 5.36 0.27
N HIS A 77 0.11 5.95 -0.56
CA HIS A 77 -0.33 6.78 -1.68
C HIS A 77 -1.31 6.05 -2.62
N ASP A 78 -1.15 4.76 -2.82
CA ASP A 78 -2.02 3.90 -3.63
C ASP A 78 -3.42 3.71 -3.05
N GLN A 79 -3.63 4.02 -1.76
CA GLN A 79 -4.91 3.89 -1.06
C GLN A 79 -5.65 5.22 -0.89
N LEU A 80 -5.06 6.36 -1.29
CA LEU A 80 -5.69 7.67 -1.16
C LEU A 80 -7.05 7.75 -1.87
N GLN A 81 -7.18 7.12 -3.04
CA GLN A 81 -8.45 7.09 -3.76
C GLN A 81 -9.56 6.40 -2.96
N HIS A 82 -9.24 5.30 -2.26
CA HIS A 82 -10.23 4.60 -1.44
C HIS A 82 -10.66 5.45 -0.23
N LEU A 83 -9.73 6.21 0.34
CA LEU A 83 -10.07 7.14 1.41
C LEU A 83 -10.98 8.27 0.92
N GLU A 84 -10.74 8.81 -0.29
CA GLU A 84 -11.66 9.77 -0.89
C GLU A 84 -13.05 9.17 -1.16
N MET A 85 -13.12 7.91 -1.57
CA MET A 85 -14.40 7.21 -1.71
C MET A 85 -15.11 7.03 -0.36
N ALA A 86 -14.38 6.77 0.73
CA ALA A 86 -14.95 6.74 2.08
C ALA A 86 -15.50 8.12 2.50
N ARG A 87 -14.81 9.22 2.17
CA ARG A 87 -15.29 10.59 2.39
C ARG A 87 -16.56 10.87 1.58
N ASP A 88 -16.60 10.43 0.32
CA ASP A 88 -17.81 10.54 -0.53
C ASP A 88 -18.99 9.78 0.09
N ALA A 89 -18.75 8.56 0.62
CA ALA A 89 -19.78 7.77 1.29
C ALA A 89 -20.31 8.48 2.54
N ALA A 90 -19.41 8.96 3.40
CA ALA A 90 -19.76 9.73 4.61
C ALA A 90 -20.56 11.00 4.28
N SER A 91 -20.08 11.76 3.29
CA SER A 91 -20.76 12.99 2.85
C SER A 91 -22.18 12.71 2.33
N ARG A 92 -22.33 11.70 1.48
CA ARG A 92 -23.64 11.33 0.92
C ARG A 92 -24.60 10.85 2.00
N PHE A 93 -24.13 10.01 2.90
CA PHE A 93 -24.93 9.53 4.02
C PHE A 93 -25.38 10.68 4.92
N ASN A 94 -24.44 11.53 5.33
CA ASN A 94 -24.74 12.69 6.16
C ASN A 94 -25.76 13.62 5.50
N ASN A 95 -25.61 13.90 4.20
CA ASN A 95 -26.53 14.76 3.45
C ASN A 95 -27.94 14.17 3.30
N LEU A 96 -28.06 12.84 3.25
CA LEU A 96 -29.36 12.17 3.05
C LEU A 96 -30.11 11.94 4.37
N TYR A 97 -29.37 11.66 5.45
CA TYR A 97 -29.98 11.13 6.68
C TYR A 97 -29.73 11.98 7.94
N CYS A 98 -28.86 13.00 7.83
CA CYS A 98 -28.50 13.82 8.98
C CYS A 98 -28.88 15.29 8.77
N SER A 99 -29.00 16.04 9.88
CA SER A 99 -29.08 17.48 9.83
C SER A 99 -27.68 18.07 9.59
N PRO A 100 -27.55 19.21 8.88
CA PRO A 100 -26.26 19.84 8.62
C PRO A 100 -25.42 20.09 9.88
N ASP A 101 -26.07 20.41 10.99
CA ASP A 101 -25.41 20.70 12.28
C ASP A 101 -25.02 19.46 13.08
N LYS A 102 -25.44 18.27 12.63
CA LYS A 102 -25.20 17.00 13.34
C LYS A 102 -24.89 15.89 12.34
N PRO A 103 -23.74 15.92 11.68
CA PRO A 103 -23.31 14.81 10.84
C PRO A 103 -23.09 13.55 11.71
N PHE A 104 -23.40 12.37 11.18
CA PHE A 104 -23.17 11.09 11.86
C PHE A 104 -21.73 10.62 11.64
N PHE A 105 -21.27 10.69 10.38
CA PHE A 105 -19.92 10.27 10.04
C PHE A 105 -18.96 11.45 10.00
N VAL A 106 -17.78 11.26 10.59
CA VAL A 106 -16.64 12.17 10.50
C VAL A 106 -15.99 12.04 9.12
N MET A 107 -15.37 13.10 8.60
CA MET A 107 -14.59 13.08 7.37
C MET A 107 -13.17 12.66 7.66
N PRO A 108 -12.79 11.39 7.35
CA PRO A 108 -11.47 10.88 7.67
C PRO A 108 -10.37 11.62 6.90
N GLN A 109 -9.22 11.84 7.53
CA GLN A 109 -8.05 12.47 6.95
C GLN A 109 -6.96 11.41 6.70
N ALA A 110 -6.26 11.53 5.57
CA ALA A 110 -5.09 10.69 5.34
C ALA A 110 -3.93 11.14 6.23
N THR A 111 -3.30 10.19 6.90
CA THR A 111 -2.01 10.39 7.58
C THR A 111 -0.98 9.42 7.02
N GLY A 112 0.29 9.72 7.20
CA GLY A 112 1.38 8.81 6.80
C GLY A 112 2.23 9.24 5.61
N GLY A 113 1.94 10.37 4.96
CA GLY A 113 2.82 11.05 3.98
C GLY A 113 3.86 10.22 3.22
N SER A 114 4.94 10.84 2.79
CA SER A 114 6.05 10.23 2.04
C SER A 114 6.79 9.08 2.75
N ALA A 115 6.57 8.86 4.04
CA ALA A 115 7.20 7.77 4.80
C ALA A 115 6.62 6.38 4.46
N LEU A 116 5.50 6.30 3.73
CA LEU A 116 4.90 5.04 3.28
C LEU A 116 5.19 4.79 1.79
N GLU A 117 6.44 5.00 1.38
CA GLU A 117 6.88 4.63 0.04
C GLU A 117 6.78 3.11 -0.17
N VAL A 118 6.47 2.75 -1.42
CA VAL A 118 6.40 1.34 -1.81
C VAL A 118 7.80 0.74 -1.76
N LEU A 119 8.03 -0.21 -0.86
CA LEU A 119 9.33 -0.89 -0.78
C LEU A 119 9.56 -1.76 -2.01
N PRO A 120 10.77 -1.73 -2.58
CA PRO A 120 11.16 -2.66 -3.63
C PRO A 120 11.31 -4.06 -3.05
N GLY A 121 10.93 -5.08 -3.82
CA GLY A 121 11.20 -6.47 -3.51
C GLY A 121 12.60 -6.92 -3.92
N LEU A 122 12.89 -8.21 -3.78
CA LEU A 122 14.20 -8.81 -4.12
C LEU A 122 14.61 -8.58 -5.58
N ASP A 123 13.64 -8.39 -6.46
CA ASP A 123 13.79 -8.19 -7.91
C ASP A 123 13.73 -6.71 -8.34
N GLY A 124 13.71 -5.78 -7.39
CA GLY A 124 13.61 -4.35 -7.64
C GLY A 124 12.21 -3.83 -7.97
N ARG A 125 11.22 -4.72 -8.23
CA ARG A 125 9.82 -4.33 -8.42
C ARG A 125 9.15 -4.11 -7.06
N LYS A 126 7.93 -3.57 -7.06
CA LYS A 126 7.10 -3.46 -5.84
C LYS A 126 7.11 -4.79 -5.07
N MET A 127 7.43 -4.74 -3.78
CA MET A 127 7.39 -5.93 -2.92
C MET A 127 5.95 -6.46 -2.83
N SER A 128 5.75 -7.73 -3.19
CA SER A 128 4.43 -8.38 -3.18
C SER A 128 4.55 -9.89 -3.05
N LYS A 129 3.64 -10.49 -2.30
CA LYS A 129 3.52 -11.96 -2.20
C LYS A 129 3.24 -12.59 -3.56
N SER A 130 2.46 -11.94 -4.43
CA SER A 130 2.15 -12.43 -5.77
C SER A 130 3.35 -12.49 -6.70
N TYR A 131 4.40 -11.71 -6.44
CA TYR A 131 5.65 -11.73 -7.20
C TYR A 131 6.73 -12.62 -6.56
N ASN A 132 6.45 -13.21 -5.40
CA ASN A 132 7.42 -14.01 -4.65
C ASN A 132 8.77 -13.30 -4.41
N ASN A 133 8.72 -11.98 -4.23
CA ASN A 133 9.86 -11.09 -4.07
C ASN A 133 9.93 -10.44 -2.69
N VAL A 134 9.28 -11.06 -1.69
CA VAL A 134 9.21 -10.56 -0.32
C VAL A 134 10.45 -10.92 0.50
N ILE A 135 10.76 -10.09 1.50
CA ILE A 135 11.77 -10.38 2.51
C ILE A 135 11.05 -10.89 3.76
N PRO A 136 11.36 -12.10 4.26
CA PRO A 136 10.74 -12.62 5.48
C PRO A 136 11.22 -11.81 6.70
N LEU A 137 10.29 -11.37 7.56
CA LEU A 137 10.64 -10.63 8.78
C LEU A 137 11.03 -11.58 9.93
N PHE A 138 10.30 -12.67 10.11
CA PHE A 138 10.49 -13.58 11.25
C PHE A 138 10.57 -15.04 10.83
N GLU A 139 10.02 -15.40 9.69
CA GLU A 139 9.98 -16.77 9.20
C GLU A 139 11.37 -17.23 8.75
N GLY A 140 11.82 -18.38 9.24
CA GLY A 140 13.14 -18.96 8.92
C GLY A 140 14.33 -18.30 9.61
N GLY A 141 14.09 -17.33 10.50
CA GLY A 141 15.11 -16.67 11.31
C GLY A 141 16.18 -15.94 10.49
N ARG A 142 17.35 -15.70 11.11
CA ARG A 142 18.46 -14.96 10.52
C ARG A 142 18.96 -15.57 9.20
N ALA A 143 19.05 -16.89 9.12
CA ALA A 143 19.56 -17.55 7.91
C ALA A 143 18.69 -17.30 6.68
N ALA A 144 17.36 -17.29 6.85
CA ALA A 144 16.44 -16.98 5.76
C ALA A 144 16.51 -15.49 5.36
N LEU A 145 16.69 -14.59 6.33
CA LEU A 145 16.88 -13.17 6.09
C LEU A 145 18.18 -12.91 5.30
N ASP A 146 19.30 -13.47 5.75
CA ASP A 146 20.60 -13.33 5.08
C ASP A 146 20.55 -13.87 3.64
N ALA A 147 19.89 -15.01 3.43
CA ALA A 147 19.70 -15.58 2.09
C ALA A 147 18.78 -14.68 1.21
N ALA A 148 17.77 -14.04 1.77
CA ALA A 148 16.91 -13.13 1.04
C ALA A 148 17.67 -11.84 0.65
N ILE A 149 18.41 -11.25 1.58
CA ILE A 149 19.21 -10.04 1.32
C ILE A 149 20.25 -10.31 0.22
N ALA A 150 20.92 -11.47 0.23
CA ALA A 150 21.89 -11.85 -0.80
C ALA A 150 21.28 -11.99 -2.21
N ARG A 151 19.96 -12.11 -2.31
CA ARG A 151 19.23 -12.21 -3.60
C ARG A 151 18.74 -10.86 -4.13
N ILE A 152 18.89 -9.77 -3.37
CA ILE A 152 18.46 -8.45 -3.83
C ILE A 152 19.25 -8.10 -5.08
N VAL A 153 18.53 -7.77 -6.14
CA VAL A 153 19.16 -7.34 -7.40
C VAL A 153 19.84 -5.99 -7.17
N THR A 154 21.15 -5.99 -7.38
CA THR A 154 21.99 -4.78 -7.35
C THR A 154 22.29 -4.35 -8.79
N ASP A 155 22.79 -3.12 -8.94
CA ASP A 155 23.22 -2.63 -10.23
C ASP A 155 24.41 -3.45 -10.79
N SER A 156 24.63 -3.38 -12.11
CA SER A 156 25.71 -4.06 -12.82
C SER A 156 27.05 -3.30 -12.80
N ARG A 157 27.18 -2.27 -11.97
CA ARG A 157 28.40 -1.45 -11.88
C ARG A 157 29.54 -2.22 -11.22
N LEU A 158 30.74 -2.01 -11.74
CA LEU A 158 31.94 -2.67 -11.21
C LEU A 158 32.31 -2.11 -9.83
N PRO A 159 33.07 -2.89 -9.00
CA PRO A 159 33.65 -2.38 -7.78
C PRO A 159 34.52 -1.16 -8.09
N GLY A 160 34.30 -0.03 -7.37
CA GLY A 160 34.99 1.24 -7.58
C GLY A 160 34.28 2.24 -8.48
N GLU A 161 33.18 1.87 -9.14
CA GLU A 161 32.35 2.85 -9.83
C GLU A 161 31.37 3.55 -8.86
N PRO A 162 31.15 4.87 -9.00
CA PRO A 162 30.19 5.60 -8.18
C PRO A 162 28.80 4.97 -8.33
N LYS A 163 28.22 4.56 -7.20
CA LYS A 163 26.86 4.03 -7.16
C LYS A 163 25.89 5.15 -6.85
N ASP A 164 24.73 5.10 -7.51
CA ASP A 164 23.64 6.00 -7.20
C ASP A 164 22.78 5.39 -6.08
N PRO A 165 22.83 5.94 -4.86
CA PRO A 165 22.10 5.40 -3.73
C PRO A 165 20.59 5.46 -3.92
N ASP A 166 20.06 6.45 -4.65
CA ASP A 166 18.63 6.65 -4.82
C ASP A 166 18.00 5.62 -5.77
N SER A 167 18.80 5.03 -6.66
CA SER A 167 18.36 3.97 -7.57
C SER A 167 18.54 2.55 -7.01
N SER A 168 19.19 2.41 -5.85
CA SER A 168 19.50 1.11 -5.24
C SER A 168 18.35 0.58 -4.39
N SER A 169 17.78 -0.58 -4.77
CA SER A 169 16.76 -1.26 -3.96
C SER A 169 17.23 -1.53 -2.53
N LEU A 170 18.52 -1.87 -2.36
CA LEU A 170 19.10 -2.10 -1.04
C LEU A 170 19.10 -0.84 -0.18
N THR A 171 19.45 0.31 -0.75
CA THR A 171 19.45 1.60 -0.07
C THR A 171 18.03 2.01 0.33
N VAL A 172 17.05 1.86 -0.56
CA VAL A 172 15.64 2.16 -0.26
C VAL A 172 15.13 1.30 0.88
N ILE A 173 15.41 -0.02 0.86
CA ILE A 173 15.02 -0.93 1.94
C ILE A 173 15.72 -0.55 3.25
N TYR A 174 17.02 -0.28 3.22
CA TYR A 174 17.79 0.11 4.40
C TYR A 174 17.24 1.40 5.04
N ASN A 175 16.98 2.42 4.21
CA ASN A 175 16.48 3.71 4.67
C ASN A 175 15.08 3.63 5.31
N ALA A 176 14.29 2.61 4.98
CA ALA A 176 12.99 2.40 5.61
C ALA A 176 13.07 2.00 7.09
N PHE A 177 14.23 1.49 7.55
CA PHE A 177 14.45 1.03 8.92
C PHE A 177 15.51 1.85 9.67
N ALA A 178 16.39 2.52 8.93
CA ALA A 178 17.53 3.23 9.50
C ALA A 178 17.14 4.61 10.05
N THR A 179 17.75 4.99 11.16
CA THR A 179 17.69 6.36 11.67
C THR A 179 18.44 7.34 10.74
N PRO A 180 18.15 8.65 10.77
CA PRO A 180 18.85 9.63 9.92
C PRO A 180 20.39 9.58 10.06
N SER A 181 20.92 9.31 11.27
CA SER A 181 22.34 9.14 11.48
C SER A 181 22.93 7.90 10.83
N GLU A 182 22.19 6.79 10.85
CA GLU A 182 22.59 5.54 10.19
C GLU A 182 22.52 5.68 8.66
N GLN A 183 21.54 6.39 8.12
CA GLN A 183 21.43 6.67 6.68
C GLN A 183 22.67 7.45 6.18
N ILE A 184 23.09 8.49 6.93
CA ILE A 184 24.31 9.26 6.61
C ILE A 184 25.56 8.38 6.67
N ALA A 185 25.68 7.55 7.71
CA ALA A 185 26.79 6.62 7.86
C ALA A 185 26.84 5.60 6.71
N PHE A 186 25.69 5.05 6.32
CA PHE A 186 25.60 4.11 5.21
C PHE A 186 26.00 4.74 3.86
N LEU A 187 25.54 5.98 3.58
CA LEU A 187 25.93 6.71 2.39
C LEU A 187 27.45 6.98 2.33
N SER A 188 28.09 7.22 3.46
CA SER A 188 29.56 7.39 3.50
C SER A 188 30.31 6.11 3.10
N LEU A 189 29.74 4.93 3.38
CA LEU A 189 30.32 3.64 3.01
C LEU A 189 30.15 3.29 1.52
N ILE A 190 29.07 3.73 0.90
CA ILE A 190 28.81 3.51 -0.55
C ILE A 190 29.85 4.25 -1.41
N HIS A 191 30.38 5.37 -0.94
CA HIS A 191 31.38 6.17 -1.64
C HIS A 191 32.83 5.70 -1.42
N ILE A 192 33.07 4.71 -0.54
CA ILE A 192 34.41 4.16 -0.31
C ILE A 192 34.70 3.11 -1.38
N SER A 193 35.66 3.42 -2.23
CA SER A 193 36.08 2.57 -3.37
C SER A 193 37.01 1.41 -3.00
N GLU A 194 37.14 1.04 -1.72
CA GLU A 194 37.96 -0.09 -1.30
C GLU A 194 37.11 -1.33 -0.98
N PRO A 195 37.58 -2.56 -1.33
CA PRO A 195 36.89 -3.78 -0.97
C PRO A 195 37.01 -3.98 0.55
N THR A 196 35.97 -3.58 1.27
CA THR A 196 35.90 -3.83 2.72
C THR A 196 35.77 -5.32 2.97
N ARG A 197 36.68 -5.87 3.78
CA ARG A 197 36.58 -7.20 4.36
C ARG A 197 35.23 -7.35 5.08
N PRO A 198 34.61 -8.54 5.07
CA PRO A 198 33.38 -8.75 5.82
C PRO A 198 33.62 -8.45 7.28
N ILE A 199 32.83 -7.53 7.83
CA ILE A 199 32.82 -7.23 9.25
C ILE A 199 32.20 -8.44 9.93
N SER A 200 33.00 -9.23 10.62
CA SER A 200 32.52 -10.25 11.53
C SER A 200 31.92 -9.54 12.74
N ILE A 201 30.60 -9.50 12.81
CA ILE A 201 29.89 -9.07 14.00
C ILE A 201 29.92 -10.23 14.98
N SER A 202 30.73 -10.09 16.03
CA SER A 202 30.76 -10.94 17.22
C SER A 202 29.53 -10.68 18.10
#